data_4a7ac3f0dbcd850a8c1156b053cfb300
#
_entry.id   4a7ac3f0dbcd850a8c1156b053cfb300
#
_cell.length_a   1.000
_cell.length_b   1.000
_cell.length_c   1.000
_cell.angle_alpha   90.00
_cell.angle_beta   90.00
_cell.angle_gamma   90.00
#
_symmetry.space_group_name_H-M   'P 1'
#
loop_
_entity.id
_entity.type
_entity.pdbx_description
1 polymer ?
#
loop_
_entity_poly.entity_id
_entity_poly.type
_entity_poly.pdbx_seq_one_letter_code
_entity_poly.pdbx_strand_id
1 'polypeptide(L)'
;MSYKFPYSVELETKPDFEESMQRVYAWYDNEIIDRVPVRFSAHNAEYNVVDHTNRWNSQKERWFDAEYHVSKYLESVKGKTFLGETFPVFWPNLGPNVYPCMLGGEATFGDVTTWAKHTLHDYEDMGKYRFSPENEYFKKLDEMTDIALEMGKGYFTVGYTDIHHGPDCADSIRGTSELCMDMYDEPEMVKKFIEQCSADFPRVFNYFNDKLQKNHQPSVTWINIPSYESFHIPGTDLAAMLSREQFREFILPCLKEEVKVAKHIVLHMDGKGVARHLDDFLEIPEINGIQWVQGVGDDEPILQWIPLIQKIQAAGKGVVVDLKVSELDAFMDAVSPRGIYLCISTDDTEEQKTILKRLLQWK
;
A
#
# COMPACT_ATOMS: atom_id res chain seq x y z
N MET A 1 -20.25 19.08 -3.26
CA MET A 1 -20.51 17.80 -2.56
C MET A 1 -19.77 17.87 -1.24
N SER A 2 -20.31 17.39 -0.13
CA SER A 2 -19.65 17.40 1.19
C SER A 2 -19.90 16.07 1.87
N TYR A 3 -18.82 15.39 2.25
CA TYR A 3 -18.86 14.12 2.95
C TYR A 3 -18.97 14.34 4.45
N LYS A 4 -19.73 13.47 5.14
CA LYS A 4 -19.82 13.47 6.60
C LYS A 4 -19.00 12.33 7.14
N PHE A 5 -18.12 12.63 8.07
CA PHE A 5 -17.22 11.66 8.68
C PHE A 5 -17.70 11.28 10.08
N PRO A 6 -17.42 10.06 10.56
CA PRO A 6 -17.90 9.56 11.85
C PRO A 6 -17.20 10.22 13.05
N TYR A 7 -16.02 10.77 12.86
CA TYR A 7 -15.21 11.49 13.85
C TYR A 7 -14.27 12.46 13.15
N SER A 8 -13.73 13.43 13.87
CA SER A 8 -12.66 14.32 13.38
C SER A 8 -11.27 13.80 13.80
N VAL A 9 -10.28 14.06 12.96
CA VAL A 9 -8.86 13.82 13.26
C VAL A 9 -8.16 15.17 13.33
N GLU A 10 -7.63 15.49 14.50
CA GLU A 10 -6.93 16.76 14.75
C GLU A 10 -5.43 16.50 14.89
N LEU A 11 -4.64 17.01 13.96
CA LEU A 11 -3.18 16.88 13.96
C LEU A 11 -2.54 18.28 13.85
N GLU A 12 -1.56 18.56 14.72
CA GLU A 12 -0.72 19.76 14.62
C GLU A 12 0.00 19.83 13.27
N THR A 13 0.43 18.68 12.78
CA THR A 13 1.18 18.51 11.51
C THR A 13 0.29 18.58 10.27
N LYS A 14 -1.04 18.43 10.42
CA LYS A 14 -2.01 18.41 9.31
C LYS A 14 -3.32 19.10 9.73
N PRO A 15 -3.31 20.44 9.92
CA PRO A 15 -4.50 21.16 10.41
C PRO A 15 -5.68 21.16 9.44
N ASP A 16 -5.46 20.92 8.14
CA ASP A 16 -6.48 20.80 7.09
C ASP A 16 -6.84 19.31 6.80
N PHE A 17 -6.72 18.42 7.79
CA PHE A 17 -6.94 16.98 7.63
C PHE A 17 -8.33 16.69 7.05
N GLU A 18 -9.38 17.30 7.60
CA GLU A 18 -10.76 17.05 7.16
C GLU A 18 -11.00 17.55 5.72
N GLU A 19 -10.47 18.70 5.35
CA GLU A 19 -10.56 19.23 3.98
C GLU A 19 -9.83 18.30 2.99
N SER A 20 -8.68 17.77 3.37
CA SER A 20 -7.95 16.79 2.56
C SER A 20 -8.75 15.51 2.41
N MET A 21 -9.41 15.03 3.47
CA MET A 21 -10.27 13.85 3.41
C MET A 21 -11.49 14.06 2.50
N GLN A 22 -12.06 15.28 2.42
CA GLN A 22 -13.13 15.58 1.46
C GLN A 22 -12.67 15.28 0.02
N ARG A 23 -11.44 15.70 -0.35
CA ARG A 23 -10.88 15.46 -1.70
C ARG A 23 -10.57 14.00 -1.95
N VAL A 24 -10.06 13.27 -0.93
CA VAL A 24 -9.81 11.82 -1.02
C VAL A 24 -11.12 11.07 -1.27
N TYR A 25 -12.19 11.42 -0.54
CA TYR A 25 -13.49 10.77 -0.74
C TYR A 25 -14.13 11.13 -2.09
N ALA A 26 -13.98 12.35 -2.57
CA ALA A 26 -14.37 12.71 -3.92
C ALA A 26 -13.63 11.87 -4.96
N TRP A 27 -12.33 11.63 -4.75
CA TRP A 27 -11.54 10.77 -5.63
C TRP A 27 -12.02 9.31 -5.60
N TYR A 28 -12.36 8.74 -4.43
CA TYR A 28 -12.95 7.40 -4.34
C TYR A 28 -14.26 7.28 -5.14
N ASP A 29 -15.04 8.35 -5.16
CA ASP A 29 -16.29 8.42 -5.94
C ASP A 29 -16.06 8.86 -7.41
N ASN A 30 -14.81 8.97 -7.84
CA ASN A 30 -14.41 9.48 -9.16
C ASN A 30 -14.97 10.89 -9.44
N GLU A 31 -14.97 11.75 -8.43
CA GLU A 31 -15.43 13.15 -8.47
C GLU A 31 -14.30 14.13 -8.08
N ILE A 32 -14.54 15.42 -8.28
CA ILE A 32 -13.66 16.53 -7.90
C ILE A 32 -14.44 17.56 -7.13
N ILE A 33 -13.88 18.09 -6.03
CA ILE A 33 -14.47 19.21 -5.29
C ILE A 33 -13.94 20.54 -5.83
N ASP A 34 -12.67 20.77 -5.70
CA ASP A 34 -11.96 22.00 -6.12
C ASP A 34 -10.75 21.70 -6.99
N ARG A 35 -10.00 20.64 -6.68
CA ARG A 35 -8.84 20.12 -7.39
C ARG A 35 -8.68 18.61 -7.18
N VAL A 36 -7.81 18.01 -7.95
CA VAL A 36 -7.37 16.62 -7.70
C VAL A 36 -6.57 16.53 -6.39
N PRO A 37 -6.65 15.39 -5.67
CA PRO A 37 -5.76 15.15 -4.54
C PRO A 37 -4.32 15.02 -5.01
N VAL A 38 -3.39 15.54 -4.19
CA VAL A 38 -1.94 15.44 -4.42
C VAL A 38 -1.20 15.22 -3.10
N ARG A 39 -0.35 14.20 -3.05
CA ARG A 39 0.60 14.01 -1.96
C ARG A 39 2.02 14.34 -2.43
N PHE A 40 2.82 14.85 -1.50
CA PHE A 40 4.23 15.14 -1.71
C PHE A 40 5.08 14.06 -1.03
N SER A 41 5.67 13.15 -1.80
CA SER A 41 6.26 11.91 -1.29
C SER A 41 7.62 12.07 -0.59
N ALA A 42 8.30 13.21 -0.75
CA ALA A 42 9.61 13.45 -0.11
C ALA A 42 9.55 13.72 1.41
N HIS A 43 8.36 13.83 2.01
CA HIS A 43 8.19 14.18 3.43
C HIS A 43 8.82 13.19 4.42
N ASN A 44 9.06 11.94 4.03
CA ASN A 44 9.65 10.89 4.87
C ASN A 44 11.18 10.77 4.75
N ALA A 45 11.86 11.65 4.00
CA ALA A 45 13.27 11.50 3.71
C ALA A 45 14.14 11.31 4.97
N GLU A 46 13.90 12.08 6.04
CA GLU A 46 14.63 11.98 7.30
C GLU A 46 14.36 10.67 8.04
N TYR A 47 13.11 10.21 8.04
CA TYR A 47 12.73 8.94 8.64
C TYR A 47 13.40 7.75 7.94
N ASN A 48 13.55 7.82 6.63
CA ASN A 48 14.09 6.74 5.81
C ASN A 48 15.63 6.61 5.89
N VAL A 49 16.33 7.54 6.55
CA VAL A 49 17.76 7.40 6.79
C VAL A 49 18.05 6.20 7.69
N VAL A 50 18.83 5.25 7.20
CA VAL A 50 19.17 4.04 7.98
C VAL A 50 20.14 4.39 9.09
N ASP A 51 19.85 3.91 10.31
CA ASP A 51 20.76 4.04 11.46
C ASP A 51 21.77 2.88 11.44
N HIS A 52 23.04 3.22 11.26
CA HIS A 52 24.16 2.29 11.25
C HIS A 52 24.93 2.25 12.59
N THR A 53 24.34 2.72 13.67
CA THR A 53 24.95 2.59 14.98
C THR A 53 24.98 1.14 15.46
N ASN A 54 25.92 0.84 16.39
CA ASN A 54 26.03 -0.50 16.98
C ASN A 54 25.01 -0.74 18.12
N ARG A 55 23.83 -0.16 18.04
CA ARG A 55 22.78 -0.27 19.06
C ARG A 55 22.16 -1.68 19.10
N TRP A 56 22.09 -2.35 17.95
CA TRP A 56 21.49 -3.68 17.80
C TRP A 56 22.53 -4.72 17.42
N ASN A 57 22.31 -5.97 17.83
CA ASN A 57 23.18 -7.09 17.47
C ASN A 57 22.85 -7.69 16.10
N SER A 58 21.68 -7.37 15.55
CA SER A 58 21.22 -7.86 14.24
C SER A 58 20.25 -6.88 13.59
N GLN A 59 20.07 -7.03 12.26
CA GLN A 59 19.05 -6.26 11.54
C GLN A 59 17.65 -6.59 12.04
N LYS A 60 17.36 -7.85 12.38
CA LYS A 60 16.07 -8.23 12.95
C LYS A 60 15.79 -7.47 14.25
N GLU A 61 16.76 -7.36 15.16
CA GLU A 61 16.59 -6.58 16.39
C GLU A 61 16.28 -5.11 16.09
N ARG A 62 16.93 -4.51 15.10
CA ARG A 62 16.63 -3.13 14.67
C ARG A 62 15.19 -2.99 14.14
N TRP A 63 14.76 -3.87 13.25
CA TRP A 63 13.39 -3.86 12.71
C TRP A 63 12.33 -4.08 13.80
N PHE A 64 12.66 -4.85 14.82
CA PHE A 64 11.77 -5.17 15.95
C PHE A 64 11.81 -4.15 17.10
N ASP A 65 12.65 -3.10 17.02
CA ASP A 65 12.69 -2.03 18.02
C ASP A 65 11.54 -1.03 17.77
N ALA A 66 10.35 -1.36 18.28
CA ALA A 66 9.13 -0.59 18.06
C ALA A 66 9.24 0.86 18.57
N GLU A 67 9.78 1.05 19.78
CA GLU A 67 9.95 2.39 20.37
C GLU A 67 10.89 3.26 19.52
N TYR A 68 11.97 2.67 19.00
CA TYR A 68 12.90 3.37 18.12
C TYR A 68 12.21 3.87 16.85
N HIS A 69 11.46 3.00 16.16
CA HIS A 69 10.81 3.37 14.90
C HIS A 69 9.74 4.44 15.11
N VAL A 70 8.90 4.30 16.13
CA VAL A 70 7.85 5.28 16.44
C VAL A 70 8.44 6.61 16.87
N SER A 71 9.44 6.61 17.76
CA SER A 71 10.12 7.83 18.21
C SER A 71 10.79 8.57 17.06
N LYS A 72 11.50 7.84 16.20
CA LYS A 72 12.16 8.40 15.02
C LYS A 72 11.16 9.03 14.05
N TYR A 73 10.02 8.38 13.84
CA TYR A 73 8.97 8.94 13.00
C TYR A 73 8.36 10.20 13.62
N LEU A 74 8.05 10.18 14.91
CA LEU A 74 7.54 11.35 15.65
C LEU A 74 8.49 12.54 15.51
N GLU A 75 9.79 12.31 15.72
CA GLU A 75 10.81 13.37 15.56
C GLU A 75 10.86 13.89 14.13
N SER A 76 10.70 13.04 13.13
CA SER A 76 10.73 13.43 11.72
C SER A 76 9.55 14.28 11.27
N VAL A 77 8.38 14.18 11.94
CA VAL A 77 7.17 14.93 11.58
C VAL A 77 6.90 16.12 12.49
N LYS A 78 7.41 16.10 13.72
CA LYS A 78 7.16 17.14 14.72
C LYS A 78 7.64 18.52 14.26
N GLY A 79 6.77 19.52 14.41
CA GLY A 79 7.07 20.89 13.99
C GLY A 79 6.98 21.12 12.47
N LYS A 80 6.56 20.12 11.70
CA LYS A 80 6.28 20.25 10.26
C LYS A 80 4.78 20.42 10.01
N THR A 81 4.44 21.00 8.86
CA THR A 81 3.07 21.06 8.35
C THR A 81 3.05 20.48 6.95
N PHE A 82 2.20 19.47 6.72
CA PHE A 82 2.11 18.77 5.44
C PHE A 82 0.99 19.33 4.57
N LEU A 83 1.36 19.73 3.35
CA LEU A 83 0.43 20.33 2.37
C LEU A 83 -0.21 19.26 1.47
N GLY A 84 -1.28 19.67 0.79
CA GLY A 84 -2.03 18.78 -0.09
C GLY A 84 -2.61 17.58 0.68
N GLU A 85 -2.75 16.45 0.05
CA GLU A 85 -3.20 15.20 0.66
C GLU A 85 -1.99 14.36 1.13
N THR A 86 -0.97 15.04 1.67
CA THR A 86 0.17 14.41 2.34
C THR A 86 -0.22 14.17 3.80
N PHE A 87 -0.62 12.96 4.11
CA PHE A 87 -0.99 12.58 5.46
C PHE A 87 0.25 12.05 6.21
N PRO A 88 0.55 12.56 7.42
CA PRO A 88 1.54 11.96 8.28
C PRO A 88 0.99 10.64 8.83
N VAL A 89 1.48 9.53 8.33
CA VAL A 89 1.05 8.17 8.70
C VAL A 89 2.26 7.39 9.15
N PHE A 90 2.24 6.93 10.40
CA PHE A 90 3.13 5.85 10.80
C PHE A 90 2.46 4.51 10.47
N TRP A 91 3.07 3.71 9.62
CA TRP A 91 2.60 2.37 9.35
C TRP A 91 3.57 1.33 9.92
N PRO A 92 3.09 0.44 10.81
CA PRO A 92 3.91 -0.62 11.38
C PRO A 92 4.47 -1.50 10.27
N ASN A 93 5.80 -1.61 10.18
CA ASN A 93 6.48 -2.26 9.06
C ASN A 93 7.57 -3.22 9.54
N LEU A 94 7.43 -4.49 9.19
CA LEU A 94 8.45 -5.52 9.35
C LEU A 94 8.88 -6.13 8.00
N GLY A 95 8.72 -5.35 6.93
CA GLY A 95 9.05 -5.73 5.55
C GLY A 95 7.88 -6.35 4.78
N PRO A 96 7.97 -6.42 3.44
CA PRO A 96 6.90 -6.90 2.57
C PRO A 96 6.54 -8.38 2.80
N ASN A 97 7.46 -9.16 3.37
CA ASN A 97 7.25 -10.58 3.66
C ASN A 97 6.68 -10.86 5.05
N VAL A 98 6.12 -9.84 5.74
CA VAL A 98 5.66 -10.00 7.11
C VAL A 98 4.48 -10.96 7.23
N TYR A 99 3.53 -10.94 6.28
CA TYR A 99 2.38 -11.83 6.33
C TYR A 99 2.77 -13.31 6.14
N PRO A 100 3.58 -13.71 5.15
CA PRO A 100 4.18 -15.05 5.11
C PRO A 100 4.85 -15.46 6.43
N CYS A 101 5.58 -14.55 7.09
CA CYS A 101 6.20 -14.82 8.39
C CYS A 101 5.15 -15.03 9.52
N MET A 102 3.99 -14.36 9.47
CA MET A 102 2.90 -14.62 10.41
C MET A 102 2.30 -16.02 10.24
N LEU A 103 2.40 -16.61 9.05
CA LEU A 103 1.98 -17.99 8.80
C LEU A 103 3.05 -19.03 9.16
N GLY A 104 4.25 -18.62 9.55
CA GLY A 104 5.34 -19.52 9.89
C GLY A 104 6.44 -19.61 8.82
N GLY A 105 6.39 -18.75 7.81
CA GLY A 105 7.50 -18.51 6.89
C GLY A 105 8.66 -17.78 7.59
N GLU A 106 9.76 -17.59 6.86
CA GLU A 106 10.97 -16.94 7.37
C GLU A 106 11.41 -15.81 6.42
N ALA A 107 12.02 -14.78 6.99
CA ALA A 107 12.64 -13.70 6.23
C ALA A 107 14.07 -13.38 6.70
N THR A 108 14.85 -12.84 5.78
CA THR A 108 16.16 -12.21 6.07
C THR A 108 15.95 -10.71 6.10
N PHE A 109 16.47 -10.06 7.13
CA PHE A 109 16.37 -8.61 7.33
C PHE A 109 17.61 -7.91 6.79
N GLY A 110 17.40 -6.93 5.90
CA GLY A 110 18.42 -6.01 5.42
C GLY A 110 18.29 -4.62 5.99
N ASP A 111 18.99 -3.67 5.40
CA ASP A 111 18.98 -2.27 5.84
C ASP A 111 17.62 -1.59 5.56
N VAL A 112 17.04 -1.83 4.39
CA VAL A 112 15.84 -1.11 3.92
C VAL A 112 14.66 -2.02 3.55
N THR A 113 14.88 -3.33 3.43
CA THR A 113 13.83 -4.31 3.08
C THR A 113 14.13 -5.68 3.66
N THR A 114 13.19 -6.59 3.50
CA THR A 114 13.34 -8.00 3.88
C THR A 114 13.19 -8.89 2.64
N TRP A 115 13.80 -10.07 2.69
CA TRP A 115 13.68 -11.08 1.66
C TRP A 115 13.11 -12.36 2.26
N ALA A 116 12.14 -12.95 1.58
CA ALA A 116 11.58 -14.24 1.97
C ALA A 116 12.64 -15.33 1.88
N LYS A 117 12.56 -16.29 2.78
CA LYS A 117 13.25 -17.58 2.64
C LYS A 117 12.25 -18.62 2.16
N HIS A 118 12.62 -19.32 1.10
CA HIS A 118 11.78 -20.38 0.54
C HIS A 118 11.88 -21.62 1.43
N THR A 119 10.84 -21.91 2.19
CA THR A 119 10.83 -22.93 3.25
C THR A 119 9.88 -24.08 2.98
N LEU A 120 9.02 -23.99 1.96
CA LEU A 120 8.20 -25.11 1.48
C LEU A 120 8.92 -25.85 0.35
N HIS A 121 9.37 -27.07 0.61
CA HIS A 121 10.02 -27.92 -0.37
C HIS A 121 9.09 -29.03 -0.89
N ASP A 122 8.14 -29.47 -0.08
CA ASP A 122 7.13 -30.48 -0.41
C ASP A 122 5.75 -30.01 0.06
N TYR A 123 4.72 -30.16 -0.76
CA TYR A 123 3.35 -29.80 -0.43
C TYR A 123 2.75 -30.65 0.72
N GLU A 124 3.31 -31.81 1.03
CA GLU A 124 2.93 -32.57 2.24
C GLU A 124 3.16 -31.75 3.52
N ASP A 125 4.13 -30.84 3.50
CA ASP A 125 4.47 -29.94 4.62
C ASP A 125 3.66 -28.64 4.67
N MET A 126 2.80 -28.35 3.68
CA MET A 126 2.10 -27.06 3.62
C MET A 126 1.24 -26.80 4.86
N GLY A 127 0.75 -27.85 5.51
CA GLY A 127 -0.09 -27.75 6.72
C GLY A 127 0.54 -27.03 7.91
N LYS A 128 1.86 -26.82 7.90
CA LYS A 128 2.57 -26.05 8.95
C LYS A 128 2.39 -24.54 8.82
N TYR A 129 2.06 -24.02 7.64
CA TYR A 129 1.87 -22.59 7.42
C TYR A 129 0.46 -22.17 7.80
N ARG A 130 0.31 -21.69 9.03
CA ARG A 130 -0.96 -21.24 9.60
C ARG A 130 -0.74 -20.06 10.50
N PHE A 131 -1.65 -19.13 10.48
CA PHE A 131 -1.63 -18.00 11.39
C PHE A 131 -1.81 -18.44 12.84
N SER A 132 -1.01 -17.84 13.72
CA SER A 132 -1.16 -17.95 15.17
C SER A 132 -1.07 -16.56 15.81
N PRO A 133 -1.98 -16.20 16.73
CA PRO A 133 -1.86 -14.96 17.52
C PRO A 133 -0.58 -14.93 18.39
N GLU A 134 0.04 -16.08 18.63
CA GLU A 134 1.29 -16.18 19.39
C GLU A 134 2.54 -15.96 18.52
N ASN A 135 2.36 -15.79 17.21
CA ASN A 135 3.47 -15.53 16.28
C ASN A 135 4.21 -14.23 16.63
N GLU A 136 5.55 -14.26 16.60
CA GLU A 136 6.38 -13.12 17.03
C GLU A 136 6.19 -11.87 16.16
N TYR A 137 5.98 -12.04 14.84
CA TYR A 137 5.79 -10.91 13.92
C TYR A 137 4.44 -10.23 14.17
N PHE A 138 3.38 -11.02 14.35
CA PHE A 138 2.06 -10.49 14.68
C PHE A 138 2.08 -9.71 15.99
N LYS A 139 2.66 -10.28 17.06
CA LYS A 139 2.80 -9.61 18.36
C LYS A 139 3.62 -8.34 18.27
N LYS A 140 4.69 -8.34 17.46
CA LYS A 140 5.53 -7.15 17.30
C LYS A 140 4.81 -6.04 16.55
N LEU A 141 4.03 -6.34 15.53
CA LEU A 141 3.21 -5.36 14.85
C LEU A 141 2.10 -4.81 15.74
N ASP A 142 1.52 -5.65 16.56
CA ASP A 142 0.51 -5.26 17.54
C ASP A 142 1.09 -4.28 18.58
N GLU A 143 2.26 -4.62 19.15
CA GLU A 143 3.04 -3.75 20.05
C GLU A 143 3.40 -2.42 19.39
N MET A 144 3.91 -2.47 18.15
CA MET A 144 4.29 -1.27 17.39
C MET A 144 3.09 -0.37 17.12
N THR A 145 1.93 -0.97 16.84
CA THR A 145 0.66 -0.24 16.65
C THR A 145 0.22 0.44 17.95
N ASP A 146 0.30 -0.24 19.11
CA ASP A 146 -0.08 0.33 20.40
C ASP A 146 0.83 1.51 20.79
N ILE A 147 2.14 1.35 20.65
CA ILE A 147 3.11 2.42 20.91
C ILE A 147 2.85 3.62 19.99
N ALA A 148 2.58 3.37 18.70
CA ALA A 148 2.29 4.42 17.74
C ALA A 148 0.98 5.16 18.05
N LEU A 149 -0.08 4.45 18.46
CA LEU A 149 -1.34 5.04 18.89
C LEU A 149 -1.19 5.93 20.14
N GLU A 150 -0.28 5.58 21.04
CA GLU A 150 -0.01 6.40 22.23
C GLU A 150 0.85 7.62 21.91
N MET A 151 1.99 7.43 21.26
CA MET A 151 2.97 8.47 20.98
C MET A 151 2.56 9.43 19.87
N GLY A 152 1.75 8.96 18.91
CA GLY A 152 1.35 9.72 17.72
C GLY A 152 0.21 10.71 17.93
N LYS A 153 -0.41 10.72 19.12
CA LYS A 153 -1.57 11.58 19.41
C LYS A 153 -1.29 13.05 19.11
N GLY A 154 -2.09 13.62 18.17
CA GLY A 154 -1.97 15.02 17.75
C GLY A 154 -0.85 15.30 16.74
N TYR A 155 -0.07 14.30 16.32
CA TYR A 155 1.02 14.48 15.36
C TYR A 155 0.86 13.69 14.07
N PHE A 156 0.43 12.43 14.17
CA PHE A 156 0.25 11.55 13.00
C PHE A 156 -0.86 10.53 13.22
N THR A 157 -1.36 9.98 12.15
CA THR A 157 -2.25 8.81 12.18
C THR A 157 -1.44 7.53 12.11
N VAL A 158 -2.04 6.45 12.62
CA VAL A 158 -1.43 5.13 12.59
C VAL A 158 -2.09 4.30 11.49
N GLY A 159 -1.27 3.67 10.66
CA GLY A 159 -1.71 2.71 9.66
C GLY A 159 -1.61 1.26 10.13
N TYR A 160 -2.08 0.33 9.31
CA TYR A 160 -1.83 -1.09 9.48
C TYR A 160 -0.71 -1.55 8.54
N THR A 161 -0.09 -2.70 8.86
CA THR A 161 1.03 -3.27 8.11
C THR A 161 0.63 -3.64 6.68
N ASP A 162 1.61 -3.76 5.81
CA ASP A 162 1.43 -4.35 4.49
C ASP A 162 1.08 -5.84 4.61
N ILE A 163 0.10 -6.32 3.80
CA ILE A 163 -0.38 -7.69 3.88
C ILE A 163 -0.44 -8.28 2.47
N HIS A 164 0.62 -8.98 2.10
CA HIS A 164 0.69 -9.75 0.85
C HIS A 164 0.31 -11.21 1.12
N HIS A 165 -0.97 -11.53 0.95
CA HIS A 165 -1.50 -12.88 1.16
C HIS A 165 -1.64 -13.67 -0.16
N GLY A 166 -2.24 -14.83 -0.10
CA GLY A 166 -2.59 -15.62 -1.29
C GLY A 166 -1.42 -15.97 -2.18
N PRO A 167 -1.45 -15.63 -3.48
CA PRO A 167 -0.41 -15.99 -4.42
C PRO A 167 0.96 -15.45 -4.09
N ASP A 168 1.07 -14.17 -3.68
CA ASP A 168 2.36 -13.55 -3.32
C ASP A 168 2.92 -14.14 -2.02
N CYS A 169 2.03 -14.53 -1.09
CA CYS A 169 2.43 -15.29 0.09
C CYS A 169 2.95 -16.68 -0.28
N ALA A 170 2.26 -17.38 -1.16
CA ALA A 170 2.68 -18.70 -1.65
C ALA A 170 4.03 -18.62 -2.37
N ASP A 171 4.22 -17.59 -3.20
CA ASP A 171 5.48 -17.25 -3.85
C ASP A 171 6.62 -17.05 -2.85
N SER A 172 6.39 -16.22 -1.84
CA SER A 172 7.36 -15.95 -0.77
C SER A 172 7.80 -17.22 -0.02
N ILE A 173 6.89 -18.18 0.18
CA ILE A 173 7.17 -19.41 0.95
C ILE A 173 7.74 -20.52 0.07
N ARG A 174 7.26 -20.68 -1.18
CA ARG A 174 7.67 -21.74 -2.10
C ARG A 174 8.88 -21.36 -2.94
N GLY A 175 8.95 -20.10 -3.37
CA GLY A 175 9.90 -19.57 -4.35
C GLY A 175 9.29 -19.46 -5.73
N THR A 176 9.57 -18.34 -6.41
CA THR A 176 8.93 -17.97 -7.68
C THR A 176 9.15 -19.03 -8.78
N SER A 177 10.37 -19.50 -8.92
CA SER A 177 10.69 -20.48 -9.96
C SER A 177 9.97 -21.82 -9.73
N GLU A 178 10.00 -22.30 -8.50
CA GLU A 178 9.35 -23.54 -8.09
C GLU A 178 7.84 -23.42 -8.22
N LEU A 179 7.25 -22.32 -7.71
CA LEU A 179 5.79 -22.12 -7.80
C LEU A 179 5.29 -22.03 -9.24
N CYS A 180 6.04 -21.35 -10.12
CA CYS A 180 5.71 -21.27 -11.54
C CYS A 180 5.79 -22.62 -12.24
N MET A 181 6.76 -23.48 -11.88
CA MET A 181 6.86 -24.85 -12.40
C MET A 181 5.71 -25.71 -11.88
N ASP A 182 5.41 -25.62 -10.58
CA ASP A 182 4.34 -26.37 -9.94
C ASP A 182 2.94 -26.04 -10.53
N MET A 183 2.74 -24.82 -11.05
CA MET A 183 1.50 -24.46 -11.75
C MET A 183 1.24 -25.35 -12.99
N TYR A 184 2.28 -25.96 -13.58
CA TYR A 184 2.16 -26.93 -14.66
C TYR A 184 2.13 -28.37 -14.15
N ASP A 185 2.99 -28.69 -13.18
CA ASP A 185 3.22 -30.06 -12.74
C ASP A 185 2.19 -30.50 -11.68
N GLU A 186 1.81 -29.58 -10.76
CA GLU A 186 0.94 -29.86 -9.61
C GLU A 186 -0.12 -28.75 -9.39
N PRO A 187 -0.90 -28.33 -10.42
CA PRO A 187 -1.79 -27.15 -10.36
C PRO A 187 -2.78 -27.18 -9.19
N GLU A 188 -3.31 -28.35 -8.85
CA GLU A 188 -4.27 -28.49 -7.75
C GLU A 188 -3.63 -28.30 -6.37
N MET A 189 -2.34 -28.63 -6.22
CA MET A 189 -1.60 -28.39 -4.97
C MET A 189 -1.28 -26.90 -4.82
N VAL A 190 -0.91 -26.24 -5.93
CA VAL A 190 -0.71 -24.78 -5.95
C VAL A 190 -1.99 -24.04 -5.54
N LYS A 191 -3.14 -24.39 -6.12
CA LYS A 191 -4.44 -23.77 -5.76
C LYS A 191 -4.76 -23.94 -4.27
N LYS A 192 -4.59 -25.15 -3.74
CA LYS A 192 -4.79 -25.43 -2.30
C LYS A 192 -3.85 -24.62 -1.41
N PHE A 193 -2.59 -24.46 -1.84
CA PHE A 193 -1.63 -23.70 -1.07
C PHE A 193 -1.93 -22.20 -1.10
N ILE A 194 -2.31 -21.64 -2.25
CA ILE A 194 -2.81 -20.26 -2.38
C ILE A 194 -4.03 -20.04 -1.49
N GLU A 195 -5.01 -20.94 -1.52
CA GLU A 195 -6.19 -20.89 -0.65
C GLU A 195 -5.79 -20.89 0.84
N GLN A 196 -4.86 -21.76 1.24
CA GLN A 196 -4.35 -21.80 2.59
C GLN A 196 -3.63 -20.49 2.99
N CYS A 197 -2.82 -19.92 2.11
CA CYS A 197 -2.15 -18.64 2.32
C CYS A 197 -3.14 -17.46 2.42
N SER A 198 -4.36 -17.62 1.90
CA SER A 198 -5.42 -16.61 1.96
C SER A 198 -6.33 -16.74 3.18
N ALA A 199 -6.45 -17.93 3.74
CA ALA A 199 -7.51 -18.29 4.70
C ALA A 199 -7.57 -17.37 5.94
N ASP A 200 -6.44 -16.98 6.47
CA ASP A 200 -6.35 -16.14 7.67
C ASP A 200 -6.26 -14.63 7.37
N PHE A 201 -6.18 -14.22 6.09
CA PHE A 201 -6.05 -12.82 5.71
C PHE A 201 -7.17 -11.94 6.27
N PRO A 202 -8.47 -12.28 6.13
CA PRO A 202 -9.54 -11.44 6.67
C PRO A 202 -9.45 -11.27 8.18
N ARG A 203 -8.97 -12.30 8.90
CA ARG A 203 -8.79 -12.25 10.34
C ARG A 203 -7.68 -11.28 10.75
N VAL A 204 -6.54 -11.33 10.06
CA VAL A 204 -5.40 -10.44 10.31
C VAL A 204 -5.76 -9.00 9.94
N PHE A 205 -6.34 -8.78 8.76
CA PHE A 205 -6.79 -7.47 8.31
C PHE A 205 -7.78 -6.84 9.28
N ASN A 206 -8.86 -7.55 9.63
CA ASN A 206 -9.89 -7.05 10.52
C ASN A 206 -9.34 -6.75 11.91
N TYR A 207 -8.40 -7.55 12.43
CA TYR A 207 -7.77 -7.29 13.72
C TYR A 207 -7.14 -5.88 13.77
N PHE A 208 -6.29 -5.55 12.81
CA PHE A 208 -5.62 -4.24 12.78
C PHE A 208 -6.59 -3.12 12.39
N ASN A 209 -7.45 -3.32 11.41
CA ASN A 209 -8.44 -2.34 11.00
C ASN A 209 -9.39 -1.97 12.15
N ASP A 210 -9.92 -2.96 12.87
CA ASP A 210 -10.79 -2.75 14.04
C ASP A 210 -10.07 -2.02 15.18
N LYS A 211 -8.78 -2.34 15.39
CA LYS A 211 -7.94 -1.67 16.39
C LYS A 211 -7.79 -0.19 16.06
N LEU A 212 -7.53 0.15 14.79
CA LEU A 212 -7.45 1.53 14.32
C LEU A 212 -8.80 2.24 14.48
N GLN A 213 -9.89 1.66 14.00
CA GLN A 213 -11.23 2.26 14.08
C GLN A 213 -11.67 2.52 15.52
N LYS A 214 -11.43 1.59 16.46
CA LYS A 214 -11.71 1.76 17.88
C LYS A 214 -10.94 2.91 18.53
N ASN A 215 -9.78 3.27 17.96
CA ASN A 215 -8.96 4.39 18.40
C ASN A 215 -9.19 5.68 17.57
N HIS A 216 -10.29 5.74 16.81
CA HIS A 216 -10.62 6.87 15.92
C HIS A 216 -9.48 7.21 14.94
N GLN A 217 -8.82 6.15 14.43
CA GLN A 217 -7.84 6.26 13.35
C GLN A 217 -8.50 5.86 12.03
N PRO A 218 -8.27 6.58 10.93
CA PRO A 218 -8.69 6.11 9.62
C PRO A 218 -7.93 4.84 9.25
N SER A 219 -8.58 3.97 8.47
CA SER A 219 -7.93 2.82 7.86
C SER A 219 -6.96 3.32 6.78
N VAL A 220 -5.69 3.00 6.92
CA VAL A 220 -4.61 3.44 6.02
C VAL A 220 -3.43 2.50 6.12
N THR A 221 -2.68 2.35 5.06
CA THR A 221 -1.43 1.60 5.01
C THR A 221 -0.35 2.39 4.26
N TRP A 222 0.70 1.74 3.80
CA TRP A 222 1.91 2.32 3.21
C TRP A 222 1.68 3.32 2.05
N ILE A 223 0.57 3.20 1.32
CA ILE A 223 0.24 4.13 0.23
C ILE A 223 -0.23 5.52 0.75
N ASN A 224 -0.51 5.65 2.05
CA ASN A 224 -0.94 6.91 2.69
C ASN A 224 -2.20 7.54 2.07
N ILE A 225 -3.16 6.71 1.63
CA ILE A 225 -4.49 7.14 1.19
C ILE A 225 -5.49 6.64 2.23
N PRO A 226 -5.96 7.50 3.15
CA PRO A 226 -6.80 7.07 4.27
C PRO A 226 -8.27 6.93 3.91
N SER A 227 -8.98 6.10 4.68
CA SER A 227 -10.43 5.98 4.68
C SER A 227 -10.97 5.96 6.10
N TYR A 228 -12.07 6.66 6.36
CA TYR A 228 -12.80 6.56 7.63
C TYR A 228 -13.60 5.25 7.76
N GLU A 229 -13.75 4.54 6.65
CA GLU A 229 -14.28 3.17 6.61
C GLU A 229 -13.10 2.17 6.60
N SER A 230 -13.17 1.10 5.86
CA SER A 230 -12.04 0.20 5.64
C SER A 230 -11.35 0.48 4.31
N PHE A 231 -10.03 0.40 4.29
CA PHE A 231 -9.19 0.58 3.12
C PHE A 231 -8.27 -0.63 2.94
N HIS A 232 -8.08 -1.09 1.71
CA HIS A 232 -7.09 -2.11 1.40
C HIS A 232 -6.42 -1.86 0.05
N ILE A 233 -5.17 -2.31 -0.05
CA ILE A 233 -4.37 -2.25 -1.27
C ILE A 233 -3.88 -3.66 -1.61
N PRO A 234 -4.64 -4.41 -2.44
CA PRO A 234 -4.18 -5.69 -2.94
C PRO A 234 -2.97 -5.52 -3.85
N GLY A 235 -1.99 -6.43 -3.70
CA GLY A 235 -0.86 -6.61 -4.60
C GLY A 235 -0.99 -7.93 -5.36
N THR A 236 -0.38 -8.00 -6.53
CA THR A 236 -0.33 -9.21 -7.35
C THR A 236 1.00 -9.28 -8.09
N ASP A 237 2.12 -9.19 -7.36
CA ASP A 237 3.47 -9.07 -7.95
C ASP A 237 3.86 -10.32 -8.75
N LEU A 238 3.46 -11.50 -8.28
CA LEU A 238 3.64 -12.76 -9.00
C LEU A 238 3.02 -12.72 -10.40
N ALA A 239 1.96 -11.95 -10.62
CA ALA A 239 1.29 -11.82 -11.92
C ALA A 239 2.23 -11.33 -13.04
N ALA A 240 3.30 -10.60 -12.69
CA ALA A 240 4.32 -10.16 -13.65
C ALA A 240 5.02 -11.32 -14.36
N MET A 241 5.06 -12.51 -13.76
CA MET A 241 5.72 -13.70 -14.28
C MET A 241 4.77 -14.65 -15.05
N LEU A 242 3.44 -14.39 -15.00
CA LEU A 242 2.43 -15.32 -15.47
C LEU A 242 1.84 -14.94 -16.82
N SER A 243 1.42 -15.94 -17.60
CA SER A 243 0.54 -15.72 -18.75
C SER A 243 -0.84 -15.26 -18.29
N ARG A 244 -1.66 -14.75 -19.25
CA ARG A 244 -3.03 -14.33 -18.93
C ARG A 244 -3.90 -15.50 -18.46
N GLU A 245 -3.68 -16.69 -19.01
CA GLU A 245 -4.37 -17.91 -18.63
C GLU A 245 -4.03 -18.31 -17.20
N GLN A 246 -2.74 -18.34 -16.83
CA GLN A 246 -2.28 -18.64 -15.48
C GLN A 246 -2.77 -17.59 -14.47
N PHE A 247 -2.71 -16.31 -14.83
CA PHE A 247 -3.25 -15.24 -13.99
C PHE A 247 -4.73 -15.49 -13.67
N ARG A 248 -5.55 -15.80 -14.68
CA ARG A 248 -6.97 -16.07 -14.51
C ARG A 248 -7.27 -17.34 -13.72
N GLU A 249 -6.38 -18.31 -13.80
CA GLU A 249 -6.55 -19.58 -13.09
C GLU A 249 -6.09 -19.51 -11.63
N PHE A 250 -4.95 -18.87 -11.33
CA PHE A 250 -4.31 -18.94 -10.02
C PHE A 250 -4.43 -17.63 -9.21
N ILE A 251 -4.48 -16.47 -9.85
CA ILE A 251 -4.46 -15.17 -9.15
C ILE A 251 -5.87 -14.56 -9.05
N LEU A 252 -6.55 -14.43 -10.18
CA LEU A 252 -7.81 -13.71 -10.28
C LEU A 252 -8.91 -14.20 -9.32
N PRO A 253 -9.09 -15.51 -9.05
CA PRO A 253 -10.06 -15.98 -8.08
C PRO A 253 -9.78 -15.47 -6.65
N CYS A 254 -8.50 -15.50 -6.23
CA CYS A 254 -8.07 -15.00 -4.93
C CYS A 254 -8.29 -13.47 -4.83
N LEU A 255 -7.87 -12.72 -5.84
CA LEU A 255 -8.05 -11.26 -5.88
C LEU A 255 -9.53 -10.85 -5.77
N LYS A 256 -10.45 -11.57 -6.46
CA LYS A 256 -11.88 -11.31 -6.38
C LYS A 256 -12.50 -11.54 -4.99
N GLU A 257 -11.91 -12.40 -4.18
CA GLU A 257 -12.31 -12.56 -2.78
C GLU A 257 -11.65 -11.51 -1.89
N GLU A 258 -10.38 -11.22 -2.12
CA GLU A 258 -9.60 -10.23 -1.37
C GLU A 258 -10.24 -8.83 -1.38
N VAL A 259 -10.64 -8.35 -2.54
CA VAL A 259 -11.22 -6.99 -2.68
C VAL A 259 -12.52 -6.79 -1.91
N LYS A 260 -13.14 -7.85 -1.41
CA LYS A 260 -14.37 -7.78 -0.58
C LYS A 260 -14.10 -7.43 0.87
N VAL A 261 -12.84 -7.45 1.31
CA VAL A 261 -12.46 -7.24 2.71
C VAL A 261 -12.64 -5.79 3.17
N ALA A 262 -12.58 -4.84 2.25
CA ALA A 262 -12.64 -3.41 2.56
C ALA A 262 -13.62 -2.65 1.67
N LYS A 263 -14.05 -1.49 2.15
CA LYS A 263 -14.95 -0.59 1.42
C LYS A 263 -14.24 0.13 0.28
N HIS A 264 -12.99 0.57 0.52
CA HIS A 264 -12.17 1.25 -0.48
C HIS A 264 -10.96 0.39 -0.83
N ILE A 265 -10.83 0.12 -2.12
CA ILE A 265 -9.78 -0.74 -2.69
C ILE A 265 -8.98 0.05 -3.72
N VAL A 266 -7.68 0.12 -3.53
CA VAL A 266 -6.73 0.63 -4.55
C VAL A 266 -5.78 -0.49 -4.91
N LEU A 267 -5.89 -1.03 -6.13
CA LEU A 267 -5.01 -2.12 -6.59
C LEU A 267 -3.59 -1.59 -6.85
N HIS A 268 -2.59 -2.22 -6.26
CA HIS A 268 -1.18 -1.99 -6.61
C HIS A 268 -0.85 -2.71 -7.92
N MET A 269 -0.47 -1.95 -8.94
CA MET A 269 -0.10 -2.48 -10.26
C MET A 269 1.36 -2.08 -10.55
N ASP A 270 2.28 -2.99 -10.26
CA ASP A 270 3.73 -2.75 -10.38
C ASP A 270 4.28 -3.19 -11.72
N GLY A 271 4.57 -2.19 -12.55
CA GLY A 271 5.25 -2.34 -13.81
C GLY A 271 4.40 -2.98 -14.93
N LYS A 272 4.97 -2.93 -16.12
CA LYS A 272 4.33 -3.41 -17.35
C LYS A 272 4.03 -4.92 -17.34
N GLY A 273 4.74 -5.68 -16.50
CA GLY A 273 4.49 -7.11 -16.31
C GLY A 273 3.11 -7.37 -15.73
N VAL A 274 2.71 -6.66 -14.67
CA VAL A 274 1.39 -6.74 -14.06
C VAL A 274 0.34 -6.05 -14.93
N ALA A 275 0.69 -4.93 -15.57
CA ALA A 275 -0.23 -4.15 -16.42
C ALA A 275 -0.81 -4.93 -17.61
N ARG A 276 -0.19 -6.05 -18.03
CA ARG A 276 -0.76 -6.93 -19.08
C ARG A 276 -2.11 -7.52 -18.69
N HIS A 277 -2.43 -7.56 -17.40
CA HIS A 277 -3.67 -8.07 -16.83
C HIS A 277 -4.72 -6.98 -16.57
N LEU A 278 -4.45 -5.73 -16.98
CA LEU A 278 -5.29 -4.57 -16.71
C LEU A 278 -6.77 -4.80 -17.06
N ASP A 279 -7.08 -5.46 -18.18
CA ASP A 279 -8.46 -5.71 -18.57
C ASP A 279 -9.23 -6.52 -17.52
N ASP A 280 -8.58 -7.53 -16.94
CA ASP A 280 -9.18 -8.36 -15.89
C ASP A 280 -9.36 -7.56 -14.57
N PHE A 281 -8.46 -6.64 -14.24
CA PHE A 281 -8.59 -5.74 -13.08
C PHE A 281 -9.75 -4.75 -13.26
N LEU A 282 -9.92 -4.19 -14.45
CA LEU A 282 -10.97 -3.22 -14.73
C LEU A 282 -12.39 -3.81 -14.64
N GLU A 283 -12.52 -5.13 -14.81
CA GLU A 283 -13.80 -5.86 -14.68
C GLU A 283 -14.21 -6.09 -13.21
N ILE A 284 -13.35 -5.83 -12.22
CA ILE A 284 -13.65 -6.02 -10.80
C ILE A 284 -14.30 -4.73 -10.24
N PRO A 285 -15.61 -4.76 -9.90
CA PRO A 285 -16.33 -3.53 -9.52
C PRO A 285 -15.88 -2.95 -8.18
N GLU A 286 -15.37 -3.76 -7.26
CA GLU A 286 -14.92 -3.36 -5.92
C GLU A 286 -13.66 -2.49 -5.96
N ILE A 287 -12.85 -2.55 -7.01
CA ILE A 287 -11.65 -1.72 -7.17
C ILE A 287 -12.06 -0.29 -7.47
N ASN A 288 -11.81 0.65 -6.53
CA ASN A 288 -12.06 2.09 -6.71
C ASN A 288 -10.99 2.76 -7.57
N GLY A 289 -9.73 2.34 -7.42
CA GLY A 289 -8.61 2.92 -8.14
C GLY A 289 -7.46 1.95 -8.33
N ILE A 290 -6.52 2.35 -9.18
CA ILE A 290 -5.29 1.60 -9.44
C ILE A 290 -4.12 2.52 -9.15
N GLN A 291 -3.19 2.07 -8.31
CA GLN A 291 -1.88 2.69 -8.22
C GLN A 291 -1.05 2.15 -9.37
N TRP A 292 -0.69 3.02 -10.29
CA TRP A 292 0.22 2.71 -11.37
C TRP A 292 1.66 3.02 -10.97
N VAL A 293 2.49 1.98 -10.87
CA VAL A 293 3.94 2.10 -10.68
C VAL A 293 4.61 1.75 -12.01
N GLN A 294 5.13 2.76 -12.69
CA GLN A 294 5.63 2.61 -14.07
C GLN A 294 6.95 1.86 -14.16
N GLY A 295 7.72 1.77 -13.07
CA GLY A 295 9.05 1.19 -13.04
C GLY A 295 10.16 2.25 -13.04
N VAL A 296 11.36 1.86 -13.43
CA VAL A 296 12.59 2.68 -13.39
C VAL A 296 13.23 2.77 -14.77
N GLY A 297 14.20 3.69 -14.92
CA GLY A 297 14.95 3.86 -16.18
C GLY A 297 14.06 4.33 -17.32
N ASP A 298 14.04 3.60 -18.43
CA ASP A 298 13.28 3.98 -19.61
C ASP A 298 11.76 3.96 -19.39
N ASP A 299 11.28 3.19 -18.42
CA ASP A 299 9.86 3.09 -18.07
C ASP A 299 9.42 4.20 -17.10
N GLU A 300 10.33 4.95 -16.45
CA GLU A 300 10.05 5.95 -15.42
C GLU A 300 9.22 7.16 -15.92
N PRO A 301 9.41 7.75 -17.13
CA PRO A 301 8.65 8.91 -17.54
C PRO A 301 7.16 8.61 -17.65
N ILE A 302 6.32 9.34 -16.88
CA ILE A 302 4.87 9.08 -16.80
C ILE A 302 4.13 9.36 -18.11
N LEU A 303 4.64 10.27 -18.93
CA LEU A 303 3.97 10.71 -20.17
C LEU A 303 3.80 9.59 -21.20
N GLN A 304 4.66 8.59 -21.22
CA GLN A 304 4.51 7.44 -22.10
C GLN A 304 3.33 6.52 -21.71
N TRP A 305 2.86 6.63 -20.46
CA TRP A 305 1.79 5.81 -19.92
C TRP A 305 0.40 6.47 -19.98
N ILE A 306 0.29 7.64 -20.61
CA ILE A 306 -0.99 8.33 -20.80
C ILE A 306 -2.08 7.44 -21.38
N PRO A 307 -1.85 6.61 -22.42
CA PRO A 307 -2.88 5.72 -22.96
C PRO A 307 -3.40 4.70 -21.92
N LEU A 308 -2.52 4.18 -21.07
CA LEU A 308 -2.90 3.26 -19.98
C LEU A 308 -3.76 3.99 -18.93
N ILE A 309 -3.34 5.18 -18.52
CA ILE A 309 -4.06 6.01 -17.54
C ILE A 309 -5.47 6.37 -18.09
N GLN A 310 -5.55 6.81 -19.33
CA GLN A 310 -6.83 7.11 -19.99
C GLN A 310 -7.75 5.88 -20.07
N LYS A 311 -7.18 4.69 -20.28
CA LYS A 311 -7.94 3.42 -20.28
C LYS A 311 -8.54 3.12 -18.91
N ILE A 312 -7.79 3.35 -17.82
CA ILE A 312 -8.30 3.18 -16.45
C ILE A 312 -9.41 4.19 -16.17
N GLN A 313 -9.22 5.47 -16.53
CA GLN A 313 -10.24 6.51 -16.38
C GLN A 313 -11.52 6.19 -17.17
N ALA A 314 -11.38 5.69 -18.41
CA ALA A 314 -12.51 5.31 -19.24
C ALA A 314 -13.35 4.15 -18.64
N ALA A 315 -12.73 3.33 -17.80
CA ALA A 315 -13.42 2.29 -17.02
C ALA A 315 -14.08 2.83 -15.73
N GLY A 316 -14.00 4.16 -15.48
CA GLY A 316 -14.60 4.78 -14.30
C GLY A 316 -13.82 4.55 -13.01
N LYS A 317 -12.53 4.18 -13.09
CA LYS A 317 -11.68 3.94 -11.93
C LYS A 317 -10.67 5.06 -11.71
N GLY A 318 -10.32 5.30 -10.45
CA GLY A 318 -9.26 6.25 -10.09
C GLY A 318 -7.87 5.74 -10.47
N VAL A 319 -6.91 6.65 -10.62
CA VAL A 319 -5.50 6.32 -10.87
C VAL A 319 -4.63 7.12 -9.90
N VAL A 320 -3.77 6.43 -9.17
CA VAL A 320 -2.69 7.04 -8.40
C VAL A 320 -1.43 6.97 -9.25
N VAL A 321 -0.79 8.11 -9.50
CA VAL A 321 0.38 8.22 -10.37
C VAL A 321 1.50 8.99 -9.71
N ASP A 322 2.72 8.48 -9.86
CA ASP A 322 3.94 9.19 -9.50
C ASP A 322 4.49 9.92 -10.73
N LEU A 323 4.76 11.23 -10.59
CA LEU A 323 5.36 12.03 -11.65
C LEU A 323 6.34 13.09 -11.12
N LYS A 324 7.25 13.49 -11.98
CA LYS A 324 8.18 14.60 -11.69
C LYS A 324 7.48 15.93 -11.86
N VAL A 325 7.89 16.94 -11.10
CA VAL A 325 7.38 18.32 -11.24
C VAL A 325 7.47 18.80 -12.70
N SER A 326 8.56 18.45 -13.40
CA SER A 326 8.78 18.81 -14.81
C SER A 326 7.79 18.18 -15.80
N GLU A 327 7.08 17.13 -15.42
CA GLU A 327 6.10 16.45 -16.26
C GLU A 327 4.67 16.96 -16.04
N LEU A 328 4.43 17.72 -14.96
CA LEU A 328 3.09 18.08 -14.48
C LEU A 328 2.26 18.79 -15.57
N ASP A 329 2.78 19.84 -16.19
CA ASP A 329 2.02 20.61 -17.18
C ASP A 329 1.64 19.77 -18.39
N ALA A 330 2.59 19.00 -18.93
CA ALA A 330 2.34 18.11 -20.08
C ALA A 330 1.35 16.99 -19.71
N PHE A 331 1.42 16.48 -18.49
CA PHE A 331 0.47 15.49 -17.99
C PHE A 331 -0.95 16.08 -17.87
N MET A 332 -1.09 17.28 -17.28
CA MET A 332 -2.37 17.97 -17.16
C MET A 332 -3.02 18.28 -18.49
N ASP A 333 -2.23 18.58 -19.53
CA ASP A 333 -2.73 18.86 -20.89
C ASP A 333 -3.24 17.59 -21.59
N ALA A 334 -2.75 16.41 -21.20
CA ALA A 334 -3.02 15.14 -21.89
C ALA A 334 -4.08 14.26 -21.18
N VAL A 335 -4.38 14.49 -19.90
CA VAL A 335 -5.22 13.62 -19.06
C VAL A 335 -6.35 14.41 -18.44
N SER A 336 -7.53 13.83 -18.32
CA SER A 336 -8.63 14.43 -17.55
C SER A 336 -8.27 14.46 -16.05
N PRO A 337 -8.60 15.55 -15.30
CA PRO A 337 -8.35 15.58 -13.87
C PRO A 337 -9.21 14.56 -13.08
N ARG A 338 -10.36 14.17 -13.63
CA ARG A 338 -11.29 13.27 -12.94
C ARG A 338 -10.66 11.90 -12.68
N GLY A 339 -10.68 11.46 -11.43
CA GLY A 339 -10.12 10.19 -10.99
C GLY A 339 -8.59 10.17 -10.84
N ILE A 340 -7.89 11.31 -11.00
CA ILE A 340 -6.44 11.36 -10.77
C ILE A 340 -6.13 11.66 -9.30
N TYR A 341 -5.17 10.93 -8.74
CA TYR A 341 -4.48 11.19 -7.49
C TYR A 341 -2.99 11.31 -7.79
N LEU A 342 -2.41 12.47 -7.54
CA LEU A 342 -1.00 12.73 -7.87
C LEU A 342 -0.08 12.41 -6.70
N CYS A 343 1.08 11.83 -7.00
CA CYS A 343 2.21 11.71 -6.10
C CYS A 343 3.39 12.47 -6.72
N ILE A 344 3.85 13.53 -6.08
CA ILE A 344 4.92 14.40 -6.60
C ILE A 344 6.04 14.46 -5.57
N SER A 345 7.26 14.11 -5.99
CA SER A 345 8.42 14.12 -5.12
C SER A 345 9.04 15.51 -5.08
N THR A 346 8.68 16.29 -4.04
CA THR A 346 9.31 17.57 -3.70
C THR A 346 9.17 17.83 -2.20
N ASP A 347 10.20 18.36 -1.56
CA ASP A 347 10.22 18.84 -0.17
C ASP A 347 10.23 20.37 -0.07
N ASP A 348 10.32 21.09 -1.20
CA ASP A 348 10.23 22.54 -1.26
C ASP A 348 8.79 23.02 -1.06
N THR A 349 8.54 23.65 0.08
CA THR A 349 7.20 24.16 0.44
C THR A 349 6.66 25.20 -0.54
N GLU A 350 7.49 26.06 -1.13
CA GLU A 350 7.04 27.07 -2.09
C GLU A 350 6.71 26.42 -3.44
N GLU A 351 7.47 25.41 -3.86
CA GLU A 351 7.13 24.60 -5.03
C GLU A 351 5.80 23.86 -4.81
N GLN A 352 5.61 23.22 -3.64
CA GLN A 352 4.34 22.57 -3.27
C GLN A 352 3.15 23.53 -3.35
N LYS A 353 3.26 24.75 -2.79
CA LYS A 353 2.23 25.78 -2.88
C LYS A 353 1.93 26.22 -4.32
N THR A 354 2.95 26.27 -5.16
CA THR A 354 2.81 26.61 -6.58
C THR A 354 2.07 25.50 -7.33
N ILE A 355 2.40 24.24 -7.07
CA ILE A 355 1.69 23.08 -7.60
C ILE A 355 0.21 23.11 -7.19
N LEU A 356 -0.09 23.31 -5.91
CA LEU A 356 -1.47 23.38 -5.42
C LEU A 356 -2.29 24.47 -6.14
N LYS A 357 -1.72 25.66 -6.36
CA LYS A 357 -2.36 26.74 -7.14
C LYS A 357 -2.58 26.35 -8.58
N ARG A 358 -1.65 25.65 -9.18
CA ARG A 358 -1.74 25.16 -10.57
C ARG A 358 -2.85 24.15 -10.74
N LEU A 359 -2.99 23.20 -9.78
CA LEU A 359 -4.02 22.16 -9.79
C LEU A 359 -5.45 22.73 -9.67
N LEU A 360 -5.65 23.86 -9.01
CA LEU A 360 -6.95 24.54 -8.96
C LEU A 360 -7.46 25.01 -10.35
N GLN A 361 -6.56 25.13 -11.33
CA GLN A 361 -6.88 25.57 -12.70
C GLN A 361 -7.10 24.40 -13.66
N TRP A 362 -6.80 23.18 -13.24
CA TRP A 362 -6.99 21.98 -14.03
C TRP A 362 -8.46 21.57 -14.01
N LYS A 363 -9.13 21.68 -15.18
CA LYS A 363 -10.58 21.46 -15.34
C LYS A 363 -10.86 20.34 -16.37
#